data_c90eddfe6e6af2aa3b44ff03de120354
#
_entry.id   c90eddfe6e6af2aa3b44ff03de120354
#
_cell.length_a   1.000
_cell.length_b   1.000
_cell.length_c   1.000
_cell.angle_alpha   90.00
_cell.angle_beta   90.00
_cell.angle_gamma   90.00
#
_symmetry.space_group_name_H-M   'P 1'
#
loop_
_entity.id
_entity.type
_entity.pdbx_description
1 polymer ?
#
loop_
_entity_poly.entity_id
_entity_poly.type
_entity_poly.pdbx_seq_one_letter_code
_entity_poly.pdbx_strand_id
1 'polypeptide(L)'
;FVGNPEQPIRRITLDWGSPGAIDIILKAMANRCDAALTGEVIEWRDIEFARDAGVALITGGHCATETPGMQSFCRWFKPHWPELPVEYVDSVDPDNFISTNIS
;
A
#
# COMPACT_ATOMS: atom_id res chain seq x y z
N PHE A 1 -4.85 -6.06 -8.11
CA PHE A 1 -3.83 -5.34 -8.87
C PHE A 1 -4.34 -4.94 -10.25
N VAL A 2 -3.69 -3.93 -10.83
CA VAL A 2 -3.96 -3.46 -12.20
C VAL A 2 -2.68 -3.65 -13.02
N GLY A 3 -2.82 -4.15 -14.24
CA GLY A 3 -1.70 -4.41 -15.14
C GLY A 3 -1.58 -5.88 -15.54
N ASN A 4 -0.48 -6.23 -16.17
CA ASN A 4 -0.20 -7.61 -16.56
C ASN A 4 0.49 -8.36 -15.42
N PRO A 5 -0.07 -9.46 -14.88
CA PRO A 5 0.53 -10.22 -13.78
C PRO A 5 1.88 -10.84 -14.14
N GLU A 6 2.14 -11.07 -15.43
CA GLU A 6 3.40 -11.64 -15.91
C GLU A 6 4.47 -10.57 -16.22
N GLN A 7 4.14 -9.29 -16.04
CA GLN A 7 5.09 -8.21 -16.25
C GLN A 7 6.24 -8.29 -15.24
N PRO A 8 7.50 -8.30 -15.68
CA PRO A 8 8.60 -8.26 -14.74
C PRO A 8 8.69 -6.91 -14.05
N ILE A 9 8.72 -6.92 -12.72
CA ILE A 9 8.86 -5.73 -11.89
C ILE A 9 10.29 -5.67 -11.36
N ARG A 10 11.01 -4.60 -11.71
CA ARG A 10 12.38 -4.34 -11.28
C ARG A 10 12.48 -3.18 -10.31
N ARG A 11 11.59 -2.20 -10.46
CA ARG A 11 11.55 -1.01 -9.61
C ARG A 11 10.12 -0.72 -9.22
N ILE A 12 9.90 -0.51 -7.93
CA ILE A 12 8.59 -0.21 -7.39
C ILE A 12 8.66 1.07 -6.55
N THR A 13 7.62 1.89 -6.61
CA THR A 13 7.39 2.95 -5.64
C THR A 13 6.39 2.47 -4.60
N LEU A 14 6.56 2.88 -3.37
CA LEU A 14 5.74 2.50 -2.23
C LEU A 14 5.11 3.73 -1.60
N ASP A 15 3.83 3.61 -1.31
CA ASP A 15 3.14 4.51 -0.39
C ASP A 15 2.04 3.69 0.33
N TRP A 16 1.69 4.07 1.53
CA TRP A 16 0.80 3.27 2.38
C TRP A 16 -0.45 4.05 2.75
N GLY A 17 -1.45 3.35 3.28
CA GLY A 17 -2.72 3.96 3.66
C GLY A 17 -3.51 4.47 2.46
N SER A 18 -3.95 5.71 2.52
CA SER A 18 -4.74 6.38 1.48
C SER A 18 -4.06 7.67 1.00
N PRO A 19 -2.91 7.58 0.32
CA PRO A 19 -2.09 8.74 -0.04
C PRO A 19 -2.62 9.53 -1.25
N GLY A 20 -3.60 8.99 -1.97
CA GLY A 20 -3.99 9.47 -3.29
C GLY A 20 -3.15 8.80 -4.38
N ALA A 21 -3.71 7.78 -5.03
CA ALA A 21 -2.95 6.92 -5.94
C ALA A 21 -2.43 7.65 -7.19
N ILE A 22 -3.04 8.74 -7.64
CA ILE A 22 -2.50 9.53 -8.75
C ILE A 22 -1.09 10.03 -8.42
N ASP A 23 -0.86 10.55 -7.22
CA ASP A 23 0.45 11.07 -6.83
C ASP A 23 1.52 9.98 -6.83
N ILE A 24 1.20 8.78 -6.35
CA ILE A 24 2.15 7.67 -6.37
C ILE A 24 2.41 7.15 -7.78
N ILE A 25 1.40 7.17 -8.66
CA ILE A 25 1.58 6.80 -10.07
C ILE A 25 2.48 7.83 -10.77
N LEU A 26 2.28 9.13 -10.53
CA LEU A 26 3.15 10.18 -11.06
C LEU A 26 4.59 10.04 -10.54
N LYS A 27 4.77 9.70 -9.26
CA LYS A 27 6.09 9.37 -8.70
C LYS A 27 6.72 8.15 -9.38
N ALA A 28 5.93 7.12 -9.65
CA ALA A 28 6.39 5.95 -10.38
C ALA A 28 6.89 6.31 -11.78
N MET A 29 6.13 7.07 -12.53
CA MET A 29 6.51 7.55 -13.86
C MET A 29 7.80 8.38 -13.82
N ALA A 30 7.88 9.36 -12.92
CA ALA A 30 9.05 10.25 -12.79
C ALA A 30 10.34 9.47 -12.43
N ASN A 31 10.21 8.38 -11.69
CA ASN A 31 11.33 7.55 -11.25
C ASN A 31 11.52 6.28 -12.09
N ARG A 32 10.81 6.14 -13.19
CA ARG A 32 10.86 4.98 -14.08
C ARG A 32 10.62 3.67 -13.33
N CYS A 33 9.61 3.67 -12.48
CA CYS A 33 9.16 2.47 -11.78
C CYS A 33 8.19 1.68 -12.66
N ASP A 34 8.26 0.37 -12.57
CA ASP A 34 7.38 -0.56 -13.29
C ASP A 34 6.03 -0.71 -12.59
N ALA A 35 6.03 -0.49 -11.27
CA ALA A 35 4.85 -0.64 -10.43
C ALA A 35 4.79 0.41 -9.32
N ALA A 36 3.57 0.64 -8.84
CA ALA A 36 3.26 1.39 -7.64
C ALA A 36 2.49 0.49 -6.67
N LEU A 37 2.90 0.44 -5.40
CA LEU A 37 2.16 -0.23 -4.33
C LEU A 37 1.59 0.82 -3.39
N THR A 38 0.29 0.71 -3.11
CA THR A 38 -0.43 1.63 -2.23
C THR A 38 -1.43 0.87 -1.35
N GLY A 39 -1.99 1.54 -0.34
CA GLY A 39 -3.03 0.95 0.50
C GLY A 39 -4.38 0.92 -0.21
N GLU A 40 -4.90 2.08 -0.55
CA GLU A 40 -6.22 2.26 -1.16
C GLU A 40 -6.17 3.08 -2.43
N VAL A 41 -7.19 2.91 -3.26
CA VAL A 41 -7.37 3.61 -4.54
C VAL A 41 -8.82 4.01 -4.74
N ILE A 42 -9.03 5.04 -5.55
CA ILE A 42 -10.34 5.37 -6.11
C ILE A 42 -10.44 4.67 -7.47
N GLU A 43 -11.27 3.63 -7.55
CA GLU A 43 -11.32 2.71 -8.69
C GLU A 43 -11.50 3.43 -10.03
N TRP A 44 -12.53 4.24 -10.17
CA TRP A 44 -12.88 4.90 -11.43
C TRP A 44 -11.85 5.94 -11.89
N ARG A 45 -10.99 6.41 -11.03
CA ARG A 45 -9.98 7.43 -11.33
C ARG A 45 -8.58 6.84 -11.41
N ASP A 46 -8.17 6.19 -10.32
CA ASP A 46 -6.79 5.79 -10.13
C ASP A 46 -6.41 4.57 -10.97
N ILE A 47 -7.35 3.64 -11.12
CA ILE A 47 -7.17 2.44 -11.95
C ILE A 47 -7.05 2.82 -13.42
N GLU A 48 -7.93 3.70 -13.91
CA GLU A 48 -7.88 4.16 -15.30
C GLU A 48 -6.58 4.93 -15.56
N PHE A 49 -6.18 5.80 -14.63
CA PHE A 49 -4.94 6.56 -14.76
C PHE A 49 -3.70 5.65 -14.77
N ALA A 50 -3.64 4.64 -13.91
CA ALA A 50 -2.54 3.67 -13.89
C ALA A 50 -2.44 2.89 -15.21
N ARG A 51 -3.59 2.48 -15.73
CA ARG A 51 -3.68 1.78 -17.01
C ARG A 51 -3.15 2.63 -18.16
N ASP A 52 -3.59 3.88 -18.25
CA ASP A 52 -3.18 4.82 -19.29
C ASP A 52 -1.69 5.17 -19.18
N ALA A 53 -1.17 5.26 -17.96
CA ALA A 53 0.24 5.52 -17.68
C ALA A 53 1.15 4.29 -17.93
N GLY A 54 0.58 3.11 -18.08
CA GLY A 54 1.35 1.87 -18.23
C GLY A 54 2.10 1.45 -16.95
N VAL A 55 1.66 1.92 -15.78
CA VAL A 55 2.23 1.58 -14.47
C VAL A 55 1.36 0.51 -13.81
N ALA A 56 1.95 -0.61 -13.43
CA ALA A 56 1.23 -1.62 -12.65
C ALA A 56 0.88 -1.06 -11.27
N LEU A 57 -0.38 -1.21 -10.85
CA LEU A 57 -0.87 -0.73 -9.56
C LEU A 57 -1.22 -1.90 -8.66
N ILE A 58 -0.62 -1.94 -7.49
CA ILE A 58 -0.84 -2.99 -6.49
C ILE A 58 -1.46 -2.35 -5.26
N THR A 59 -2.59 -2.87 -4.82
CA THR A 59 -3.27 -2.41 -3.61
C THR A 59 -3.14 -3.43 -2.50
N GLY A 60 -2.68 -2.99 -1.34
CA GLY A 60 -2.44 -3.87 -0.19
C GLY A 60 -3.45 -3.72 0.95
N GLY A 61 -4.41 -2.80 0.81
CA GLY A 61 -5.32 -2.43 1.90
C GLY A 61 -4.73 -1.36 2.84
N HIS A 62 -5.58 -0.49 3.36
CA HIS A 62 -5.17 0.63 4.20
C HIS A 62 -4.44 0.14 5.46
N CYS A 63 -5.16 -0.56 6.33
CA CYS A 63 -4.62 -1.06 7.59
C CYS A 63 -3.41 -1.98 7.38
N ALA A 64 -3.49 -2.90 6.42
CA ALA A 64 -2.43 -3.87 6.17
C ALA A 64 -1.11 -3.22 5.74
N THR A 65 -1.17 -2.11 5.00
CA THR A 65 0.04 -1.39 4.58
C THR A 65 0.61 -0.47 5.66
N GLU A 66 -0.19 -0.01 6.62
CA GLU A 66 0.25 0.84 7.73
C GLU A 66 0.74 0.07 8.96
N THR A 67 0.15 -1.09 9.23
CA THR A 67 0.45 -1.91 10.42
C THR A 67 1.95 -2.15 10.66
N PRO A 68 2.76 -2.57 9.68
CA PRO A 68 4.20 -2.78 9.89
C PRO A 68 4.94 -1.52 10.32
N GLY A 69 4.53 -0.36 9.80
CA GLY A 69 5.08 0.94 10.17
C GLY A 69 4.77 1.29 11.62
N MET A 70 3.53 1.11 12.06
CA MET A 70 3.12 1.38 13.45
C MET A 70 3.78 0.45 14.45
N GLN A 71 3.92 -0.83 14.12
CA GLN A 71 4.68 -1.78 14.95
C GLN A 71 6.15 -1.38 15.07
N SER A 72 6.76 -0.95 13.97
CA SER A 72 8.15 -0.47 13.96
C SER A 72 8.30 0.82 14.77
N PHE A 73 7.34 1.72 14.68
CA PHE A 73 7.33 2.96 15.47
C PHE A 73 7.26 2.66 16.97
N CYS A 74 6.38 1.74 17.41
CA CYS A 74 6.32 1.32 18.80
C CYS A 74 7.67 0.75 19.31
N ARG A 75 8.32 -0.09 18.51
CA ARG A 75 9.64 -0.64 18.86
C ARG A 75 10.72 0.44 18.98
N TRP A 76 10.68 1.42 18.06
CA TRP A 76 11.60 2.54 18.06
C TRP A 76 11.36 3.47 19.27
N PHE A 77 10.09 3.73 19.60
CA PHE A 77 9.69 4.69 20.62
C PHE A 77 10.15 4.27 22.04
N LYS A 78 9.97 2.99 22.39
CA LYS A 78 10.24 2.46 23.74
C LYS A 78 11.64 2.83 24.31
N PRO A 79 12.74 2.62 23.60
CA PRO A 79 14.07 2.96 24.13
C PRO A 79 14.35 4.47 24.18
N HIS A 80 13.63 5.29 23.40
CA HIS A 80 13.83 6.74 23.38
C HIS A 80 13.09 7.47 24.52
N TRP A 81 11.98 6.88 24.97
CA TRP A 81 11.18 7.40 26.08
C TRP A 81 10.78 6.28 27.03
N PRO A 82 11.77 5.72 27.79
CA PRO A 82 11.53 4.54 28.61
C PRO A 82 10.53 4.77 29.77
N GLU A 83 10.32 6.04 30.15
CA GLU A 83 9.37 6.43 31.19
C GLU A 83 7.92 6.44 30.71
N LEU A 84 7.67 6.38 29.39
CA LEU A 84 6.34 6.36 28.84
C LEU A 84 5.90 4.92 28.54
N PRO A 85 4.75 4.46 29.05
CA PRO A 85 4.21 3.19 28.67
C PRO A 85 3.70 3.27 27.22
N VAL A 86 4.31 2.49 26.35
CA VAL A 86 3.92 2.42 24.92
C VAL A 86 3.53 0.98 24.59
N GLU A 87 2.33 0.82 24.09
CA GLU A 87 1.78 -0.46 23.66
C GLU A 87 1.24 -0.34 22.24
N TYR A 88 1.53 -1.34 21.42
CA TYR A 88 0.89 -1.47 20.12
C TYR A 88 -0.45 -2.18 20.30
N VAL A 89 -1.51 -1.52 19.84
CA VAL A 89 -2.85 -2.12 19.79
C VAL A 89 -3.13 -2.49 18.34
N ASP A 90 -3.39 -3.77 18.10
CA ASP A 90 -3.70 -4.23 16.75
C ASP A 90 -5.05 -3.69 16.29
N SER A 91 -5.08 -3.10 15.10
CA SER A 91 -6.33 -2.70 14.47
C SER A 91 -6.76 -3.82 13.54
N VAL A 92 -7.94 -4.35 13.79
CA VAL A 92 -8.56 -5.35 12.90
C VAL A 92 -9.05 -4.62 11.65
N ASP A 93 -8.67 -5.13 10.48
CA ASP A 93 -9.23 -4.66 9.22
C ASP A 93 -10.76 -4.90 9.25
N PRO A 94 -11.58 -3.84 9.08
CA PRO A 94 -13.03 -4.00 9.09
C PRO A 94 -13.56 -4.77 7.89
N ASP A 95 -12.75 -4.90 6.84
CA ASP A 95 -13.15 -5.61 5.64
C ASP A 95 -13.07 -7.12 5.82
N ASN A 96 -14.16 -7.79 5.56
CA ASN A 96 -14.22 -9.23 5.53
C ASN A 96 -14.25 -9.73 4.08
N PHE A 97 -13.29 -10.54 3.71
CA PHE A 97 -13.26 -11.16 2.40
C PHE A 97 -14.10 -12.44 2.38
N ILE A 98 -15.03 -12.52 1.44
CA ILE A 98 -15.74 -13.78 1.16
C ILE A 98 -14.87 -14.56 0.18
N SER A 99 -14.24 -15.62 0.67
CA SER A 99 -13.58 -16.57 -0.20
C SER A 99 -14.61 -17.58 -0.70
N THR A 100 -14.95 -17.50 -1.97
CA THR A 100 -15.66 -18.57 -2.65
C THR A 100 -14.64 -19.49 -3.30
N ASN A 101 -14.55 -20.72 -2.77
CA ASN A 101 -13.89 -21.80 -3.52
C ASN A 101 -14.74 -22.10 -4.76
N ILE A 102 -14.52 -21.36 -5.82
CA ILE A 102 -15.06 -21.71 -7.13
C ILE A 102 -14.09 -22.76 -7.68
N SER A 103 -14.47 -23.99 -7.50
CA SER A 103 -13.80 -25.12 -8.16
C SER A 103 -14.25 -25.23 -9.62
#